data_7337a5ec8e70e9f69a4aa5f832012037
#
_entry.id   7337a5ec8e70e9f69a4aa5f832012037
#
_cell.length_a   1.000
_cell.length_b   1.000
_cell.length_c   1.000
_cell.angle_alpha   90.00
_cell.angle_beta   90.00
_cell.angle_gamma   90.00
#
_symmetry.space_group_name_H-M   'P 1'
#
loop_
_entity.id
_entity.type
_entity.pdbx_description
1 polymer ?
#
loop_
_entity_poly.entity_id
_entity_poly.type
_entity_poly.pdbx_seq_one_letter_code
_entity_poly.pdbx_strand_id
1 'polypeptide(L)'
;MRLLILFISVFFFCSDGYAQLFTKKRVINNENFDKPQLSWGYFLGMNNYDYNFDYISDTYDIQTEKSFGFNVGLIGNFRISDYFDIRFEPGLVMSNRNLVFNPAQFGETEFNQNQHLREIKSTYIHFPLLLKISSKRLNNFKPYVLAGVSTALNLSSKENNVDDNSLGQFRTKKNVFFYELGFGIDLYLEWFKFSPSIRGVFALSDEHVDDNDPFSPWTSNIDFMKTSGILINFTFQ
;
A
#
# COMPACT_ATOMS: atom_id res chain seq x y z
N MET A 1 -27.25 26.44 -0.55
CA MET A 1 -26.81 27.79 -0.14
C MET A 1 -25.92 27.77 1.11
N ARG A 2 -26.33 27.15 2.24
CA ARG A 2 -25.52 27.09 3.48
C ARG A 2 -24.16 26.38 3.34
N LEU A 3 -24.09 25.29 2.57
CA LEU A 3 -22.83 24.55 2.33
C LEU A 3 -21.83 25.34 1.47
N LEU A 4 -22.33 26.12 0.51
CA LEU A 4 -21.49 26.98 -0.34
C LEU A 4 -20.86 28.13 0.46
N ILE A 5 -21.60 28.69 1.42
CA ILE A 5 -21.10 29.74 2.32
C ILE A 5 -20.02 29.21 3.25
N LEU A 6 -20.17 27.95 3.72
CA LEU A 6 -19.18 27.27 4.57
C LEU A 6 -17.88 26.99 3.79
N PHE A 7 -17.98 26.59 2.53
CA PHE A 7 -16.83 26.36 1.65
C PHE A 7 -16.09 27.68 1.33
N ILE A 8 -16.82 28.76 1.09
CA ILE A 8 -16.24 30.10 0.85
C ILE A 8 -15.58 30.64 2.13
N SER A 9 -16.16 30.42 3.32
CA SER A 9 -15.57 30.86 4.57
C SER A 9 -14.27 30.14 4.89
N VAL A 10 -14.16 28.83 4.64
CA VAL A 10 -12.93 28.05 4.82
C VAL A 10 -11.83 28.53 3.86
N PHE A 11 -12.19 28.93 2.64
CA PHE A 11 -11.23 29.47 1.66
C PHE A 11 -10.67 30.84 2.07
N PHE A 12 -11.46 31.69 2.75
CA PHE A 12 -11.01 32.99 3.26
C PHE A 12 -10.11 32.86 4.50
N PHE A 13 -10.28 31.83 5.35
CA PHE A 13 -9.38 31.59 6.48
C PHE A 13 -8.00 31.03 6.06
N CYS A 14 -7.86 30.49 4.86
CA CYS A 14 -6.56 30.02 4.34
C CYS A 14 -5.67 31.15 3.80
N SER A 15 -6.19 32.38 3.63
CA SER A 15 -5.42 33.48 3.05
C SER A 15 -4.41 34.12 4.00
N ASP A 16 -4.57 33.98 5.31
CA ASP A 16 -3.65 34.56 6.30
C ASP A 16 -2.38 33.68 6.55
N GLY A 17 -2.36 32.45 6.01
CA GLY A 17 -1.21 31.53 6.12
C GLY A 17 -0.01 31.90 5.24
N TYR A 18 -0.14 32.79 4.26
CA TYR A 18 0.94 33.16 3.33
C TYR A 18 2.07 33.96 3.98
N ALA A 19 1.82 34.62 5.11
CA ALA A 19 2.79 35.50 5.74
C ALA A 19 3.99 34.75 6.37
N GLN A 20 3.84 33.51 6.77
CA GLN A 20 4.90 32.75 7.46
C GLN A 20 5.71 31.84 6.53
N LEU A 21 5.17 31.41 5.39
CA LEU A 21 5.85 30.52 4.45
C LEU A 21 6.88 31.25 3.55
N PHE A 22 6.84 32.59 3.46
CA PHE A 22 7.67 33.40 2.55
C PHE A 22 8.47 34.51 3.22
N THR A 23 8.85 34.37 4.49
CA THR A 23 9.72 35.34 5.17
C THR A 23 11.09 35.44 4.47
N LYS A 24 11.59 36.65 4.31
CA LYS A 24 12.81 37.00 3.57
C LYS A 24 14.12 36.40 4.13
N LYS A 25 14.17 35.98 5.38
CA LYS A 25 15.31 35.25 5.97
C LYS A 25 14.93 33.78 6.11
N ARG A 26 15.30 32.99 5.12
CA ARG A 26 15.03 31.57 5.05
C ARG A 26 16.13 30.81 5.78
N VAL A 27 15.81 30.27 6.95
CA VAL A 27 16.69 29.31 7.63
C VAL A 27 16.58 28.00 6.86
N ILE A 28 17.72 27.51 6.33
CA ILE A 28 17.82 26.19 5.70
C ILE A 28 18.24 25.22 6.79
N ASN A 29 17.32 24.35 7.19
CA ASN A 29 17.60 23.31 8.18
C ASN A 29 18.42 22.18 7.55
N ASN A 30 19.39 21.62 8.27
CA ASN A 30 20.16 20.44 7.86
C ASN A 30 20.70 20.56 6.41
N GLU A 31 21.45 21.62 6.09
CA GLU A 31 22.01 21.87 4.74
C GLU A 31 22.81 20.70 4.16
N ASN A 32 23.47 19.95 5.05
CA ASN A 32 24.34 18.84 4.68
C ASN A 32 23.65 17.48 4.66
N PHE A 33 22.35 17.43 4.95
CA PHE A 33 21.61 16.17 5.08
C PHE A 33 21.66 15.30 3.82
N ASP A 34 21.55 15.92 2.67
CA ASP A 34 21.54 15.21 1.38
C ASP A 34 22.96 15.02 0.78
N LYS A 35 24.04 15.43 1.45
CA LYS A 35 25.41 15.24 0.94
C LYS A 35 25.94 13.80 1.03
N PRO A 36 25.67 13.03 2.10
CA PRO A 36 26.09 11.62 2.16
C PRO A 36 25.46 10.81 1.02
N GLN A 37 26.26 9.87 0.47
CA GLN A 37 25.76 8.95 -0.56
C GLN A 37 24.75 7.94 0.01
N LEU A 38 24.88 7.57 1.28
CA LEU A 38 24.04 6.60 1.94
C LEU A 38 23.37 7.24 3.16
N SER A 39 22.07 7.12 3.24
CA SER A 39 21.28 7.54 4.40
C SER A 39 20.30 6.45 4.80
N TRP A 40 20.04 6.37 6.10
CA TRP A 40 19.18 5.36 6.71
C TRP A 40 18.02 6.01 7.44
N GLY A 41 16.99 5.26 7.64
CA GLY A 41 15.84 5.68 8.41
C GLY A 41 14.89 4.54 8.66
N TYR A 42 13.72 4.88 9.17
CA TYR A 42 12.61 3.96 9.37
C TYR A 42 11.31 4.61 8.89
N PHE A 43 10.33 3.78 8.64
CA PHE A 43 8.99 4.25 8.31
C PHE A 43 7.94 3.52 9.14
N LEU A 44 6.87 4.25 9.39
CA LEU A 44 5.61 3.75 9.91
C LEU A 44 4.52 4.16 8.95
N GLY A 45 3.51 3.34 8.78
CA GLY A 45 2.44 3.69 7.87
C GLY A 45 1.18 2.86 8.04
N MET A 46 0.22 3.21 7.21
CA MET A 46 -1.04 2.49 7.08
C MET A 46 -1.18 2.00 5.64
N ASN A 47 -1.89 0.90 5.47
CA ASN A 47 -2.20 0.37 4.16
C ASN A 47 -3.70 0.05 4.06
N ASN A 48 -4.17 0.01 2.82
CA ASN A 48 -5.48 -0.49 2.48
C ASN A 48 -5.32 -1.32 1.21
N TYR A 49 -5.38 -2.64 1.36
CA TYR A 49 -5.25 -3.59 0.26
C TYR A 49 -6.60 -4.15 -0.15
N ASP A 50 -6.72 -4.40 -1.44
CA ASP A 50 -7.87 -4.99 -2.11
C ASP A 50 -7.44 -6.17 -2.96
N TYR A 51 -8.38 -7.07 -3.28
CA TYR A 51 -8.21 -8.08 -4.31
C TYR A 51 -8.99 -7.69 -5.56
N ASN A 52 -8.33 -7.77 -6.69
CA ASN A 52 -8.97 -7.71 -7.99
C ASN A 52 -9.06 -9.14 -8.54
N PHE A 53 -10.27 -9.54 -8.89
CA PHE A 53 -10.56 -10.85 -9.44
C PHE A 53 -10.86 -10.75 -10.93
N ASP A 54 -10.27 -11.64 -11.70
CA ASP A 54 -10.70 -11.94 -13.06
C ASP A 54 -11.42 -13.29 -13.04
N TYR A 55 -12.60 -13.37 -13.65
CA TYR A 55 -13.48 -14.55 -13.58
C TYR A 55 -13.52 -15.29 -14.92
N ILE A 56 -13.64 -16.63 -14.85
CA ILE A 56 -13.88 -17.47 -16.04
C ILE A 56 -15.28 -17.21 -16.60
N SER A 57 -16.25 -16.94 -15.74
CA SER A 57 -17.65 -16.66 -16.08
C SER A 57 -18.21 -15.54 -15.22
N ASP A 58 -18.86 -14.56 -15.85
CA ASP A 58 -19.49 -13.39 -15.20
C ASP A 58 -20.81 -13.75 -14.49
N THR A 59 -20.80 -14.80 -13.67
CA THR A 59 -22.01 -15.28 -13.01
C THR A 59 -22.18 -14.68 -11.62
N TYR A 60 -21.11 -14.63 -10.83
CA TYR A 60 -21.12 -14.14 -9.44
C TYR A 60 -19.81 -13.45 -9.12
N ASP A 61 -19.89 -12.26 -8.52
CA ASP A 61 -18.74 -11.48 -8.06
C ASP A 61 -18.46 -11.73 -6.58
N ILE A 62 -17.19 -11.88 -6.24
CA ILE A 62 -16.71 -11.95 -4.87
C ILE A 62 -16.49 -10.52 -4.36
N GLN A 63 -17.18 -10.15 -3.29
CA GLN A 63 -17.01 -8.83 -2.69
C GLN A 63 -15.86 -8.86 -1.67
N THR A 64 -14.93 -7.91 -1.79
CA THR A 64 -13.84 -7.76 -0.84
C THR A 64 -14.16 -6.64 0.14
N GLU A 65 -14.30 -7.00 1.43
CA GLU A 65 -14.35 -6.04 2.52
C GLU A 65 -12.94 -5.74 2.99
N LYS A 66 -12.48 -4.52 2.74
CA LYS A 66 -11.13 -4.05 3.07
C LYS A 66 -11.08 -3.50 4.48
N SER A 67 -9.98 -3.75 5.17
CA SER A 67 -9.65 -3.06 6.42
C SER A 67 -8.33 -2.31 6.31
N PHE A 68 -8.17 -1.30 7.14
CA PHE A 68 -6.88 -0.64 7.26
C PHE A 68 -5.89 -1.56 7.96
N GLY A 69 -4.75 -1.72 7.35
CA GLY A 69 -3.60 -2.42 7.88
C GLY A 69 -2.50 -1.47 8.32
N PHE A 70 -1.43 -2.04 8.83
CA PHE A 70 -0.27 -1.32 9.34
C PHE A 70 1.00 -1.78 8.64
N ASN A 71 1.95 -0.86 8.43
CA ASN A 71 3.26 -1.16 7.85
C ASN A 71 4.36 -0.47 8.64
N VAL A 72 5.47 -1.18 8.78
CA VAL A 72 6.68 -0.71 9.47
C VAL A 72 7.91 -1.29 8.81
N GLY A 73 8.97 -0.50 8.70
CA GLY A 73 10.21 -0.99 8.14
C GLY A 73 11.36 -0.02 8.22
N LEU A 74 12.44 -0.41 7.58
CA LEU A 74 13.67 0.35 7.49
C LEU A 74 13.80 0.96 6.09
N ILE A 75 14.60 2.00 5.99
CA ILE A 75 14.93 2.63 4.71
C ILE A 75 16.43 2.71 4.58
N GLY A 76 16.93 2.24 3.44
CA GLY A 76 18.25 2.55 2.93
C GLY A 76 18.10 3.38 1.66
N ASN A 77 18.66 4.57 1.63
CA ASN A 77 18.59 5.47 0.49
C ASN A 77 20.01 5.71 -0.05
N PHE A 78 20.26 5.31 -1.28
CA PHE A 78 21.52 5.50 -1.97
C PHE A 78 21.38 6.61 -3.01
N ARG A 79 22.09 7.71 -2.78
CA ARG A 79 22.08 8.88 -3.64
C ARG A 79 22.97 8.66 -4.87
N ILE A 80 22.38 8.76 -6.06
CA ILE A 80 23.09 8.73 -7.35
C ILE A 80 23.44 10.16 -7.78
N SER A 81 22.48 11.09 -7.64
CA SER A 81 22.64 12.49 -8.03
C SER A 81 21.75 13.39 -7.15
N ASP A 82 21.72 14.68 -7.44
CA ASP A 82 20.84 15.63 -6.73
C ASP A 82 19.35 15.37 -6.96
N TYR A 83 19.03 14.60 -8.00
CA TYR A 83 17.66 14.34 -8.44
C TYR A 83 17.25 12.87 -8.32
N PHE A 84 18.21 11.95 -8.29
CA PHE A 84 17.97 10.51 -8.38
C PHE A 84 18.59 9.78 -7.20
N ASP A 85 17.75 9.04 -6.48
CA ASP A 85 18.15 8.12 -5.42
C ASP A 85 17.59 6.73 -5.70
N ILE A 86 18.35 5.68 -5.38
CA ILE A 86 17.82 4.33 -5.24
C ILE A 86 17.44 4.13 -3.78
N ARG A 87 16.22 3.65 -3.55
CA ARG A 87 15.67 3.44 -2.22
C ARG A 87 15.27 1.99 -2.03
N PHE A 88 15.73 1.38 -0.95
CA PHE A 88 15.36 0.05 -0.52
C PHE A 88 14.65 0.14 0.83
N GLU A 89 13.42 -0.38 0.92
CA GLU A 89 12.55 -0.20 2.08
C GLU A 89 12.04 -1.54 2.64
N PRO A 90 12.93 -2.42 3.15
CA PRO A 90 12.48 -3.69 3.72
C PRO A 90 11.57 -3.45 4.93
N GLY A 91 10.43 -4.13 4.97
CA GLY A 91 9.48 -3.94 6.05
C GLY A 91 8.43 -5.03 6.16
N LEU A 92 7.60 -4.89 7.18
CA LEU A 92 6.43 -5.73 7.42
C LEU A 92 5.19 -4.95 7.03
N VAL A 93 4.29 -5.61 6.31
CA VAL A 93 2.98 -5.09 5.92
C VAL A 93 1.93 -6.08 6.42
N MET A 94 1.07 -5.63 7.31
CA MET A 94 -0.04 -6.42 7.85
C MET A 94 -1.34 -5.90 7.23
N SER A 95 -2.16 -6.79 6.69
CA SER A 95 -3.43 -6.46 6.07
C SER A 95 -4.46 -7.53 6.39
N ASN A 96 -5.70 -7.12 6.57
CA ASN A 96 -6.84 -8.03 6.74
C ASN A 96 -7.91 -7.70 5.71
N ARG A 97 -8.45 -8.73 5.07
CA ARG A 97 -9.49 -8.63 4.04
C ARG A 97 -10.47 -9.76 4.22
N ASN A 98 -11.76 -9.47 4.06
CA ASN A 98 -12.80 -10.48 4.05
C ASN A 98 -13.30 -10.67 2.63
N LEU A 99 -13.39 -11.90 2.18
CA LEU A 99 -14.08 -12.25 0.95
C LEU A 99 -15.49 -12.68 1.28
N VAL A 100 -16.45 -12.01 0.67
CA VAL A 100 -17.89 -12.29 0.81
C VAL A 100 -18.39 -12.90 -0.48
N PHE A 101 -18.81 -14.16 -0.42
CA PHE A 101 -19.33 -14.93 -1.53
C PHE A 101 -20.85 -14.82 -1.61
N ASN A 102 -21.40 -14.81 -2.82
CA ASN A 102 -22.85 -14.79 -3.02
C ASN A 102 -23.48 -16.15 -2.64
N PRO A 103 -24.51 -16.22 -1.76
CA PRO A 103 -25.18 -17.47 -1.43
C PRO A 103 -25.71 -18.27 -2.63
N ALA A 104 -26.14 -17.59 -3.69
CA ALA A 104 -26.63 -18.23 -4.89
C ALA A 104 -25.58 -19.09 -5.62
N GLN A 105 -24.28 -18.80 -5.42
CA GLN A 105 -23.16 -19.61 -5.93
C GLN A 105 -23.11 -21.00 -5.30
N PHE A 106 -23.66 -21.13 -4.08
CA PHE A 106 -23.77 -22.39 -3.32
C PHE A 106 -25.12 -23.05 -3.46
N GLY A 107 -26.03 -22.49 -4.27
CA GLY A 107 -27.41 -22.95 -4.38
C GLY A 107 -28.26 -22.59 -3.15
N GLU A 108 -27.82 -21.66 -2.32
CA GLU A 108 -28.47 -21.21 -1.09
C GLU A 108 -29.12 -19.84 -1.29
N THR A 109 -30.17 -19.58 -0.53
CA THR A 109 -30.88 -18.29 -0.54
C THR A 109 -30.55 -17.40 0.65
N GLU A 110 -30.02 -18.01 1.72
CA GLU A 110 -29.69 -17.31 2.97
C GLU A 110 -28.17 -17.23 3.16
N PHE A 111 -27.71 -16.11 3.72
CA PHE A 111 -26.31 -15.91 4.00
C PHE A 111 -25.89 -16.71 5.26
N ASN A 112 -24.87 -17.59 5.09
CA ASN A 112 -24.25 -18.32 6.18
C ASN A 112 -22.77 -17.89 6.31
N GLN A 113 -22.44 -17.27 7.43
CA GLN A 113 -21.10 -16.73 7.68
C GLN A 113 -19.99 -17.78 7.53
N ASN A 114 -20.23 -19.02 7.95
CA ASN A 114 -19.21 -20.09 7.88
C ASN A 114 -18.91 -20.55 6.46
N GLN A 115 -19.86 -20.39 5.54
CA GLN A 115 -19.71 -20.81 4.13
C GLN A 115 -19.36 -19.63 3.22
N HIS A 116 -20.00 -18.48 3.41
CA HIS A 116 -19.91 -17.35 2.47
C HIS A 116 -18.91 -16.28 2.88
N LEU A 117 -18.28 -16.37 4.07
CA LEU A 117 -17.25 -15.43 4.51
C LEU A 117 -15.91 -16.14 4.66
N ARG A 118 -14.85 -15.55 4.05
CA ARG A 118 -13.47 -15.99 4.24
C ARG A 118 -12.62 -14.81 4.69
N GLU A 119 -12.11 -14.89 5.91
CA GLU A 119 -11.17 -13.91 6.43
C GLU A 119 -9.75 -14.24 5.99
N ILE A 120 -9.11 -13.31 5.27
CA ILE A 120 -7.73 -13.45 4.78
C ILE A 120 -6.86 -12.45 5.54
N LYS A 121 -6.13 -12.97 6.53
CA LYS A 121 -5.07 -12.23 7.22
C LYS A 121 -3.77 -12.43 6.46
N SER A 122 -3.16 -11.35 6.02
CA SER A 122 -1.89 -11.39 5.29
C SER A 122 -0.84 -10.59 6.06
N THR A 123 0.29 -11.25 6.31
CA THR A 123 1.49 -10.62 6.86
C THR A 123 2.60 -10.79 5.85
N TYR A 124 2.97 -9.71 5.17
CA TYR A 124 4.01 -9.72 4.15
C TYR A 124 5.34 -9.20 4.72
N ILE A 125 6.43 -9.93 4.44
CA ILE A 125 7.76 -9.32 4.44
C ILE A 125 7.94 -8.71 3.05
N HIS A 126 8.03 -7.40 2.98
CA HIS A 126 8.01 -6.62 1.76
C HIS A 126 9.40 -6.04 1.48
N PHE A 127 9.90 -6.22 0.25
CA PHE A 127 11.22 -5.80 -0.20
C PHE A 127 11.14 -4.94 -1.45
N PRO A 128 10.76 -3.66 -1.34
CA PRO A 128 10.70 -2.76 -2.48
C PRO A 128 12.08 -2.21 -2.84
N LEU A 129 12.36 -2.16 -4.14
CA LEU A 129 13.47 -1.45 -4.73
C LEU A 129 12.90 -0.33 -5.61
N LEU A 130 13.08 0.90 -5.16
CA LEU A 130 12.43 2.07 -5.73
C LEU A 130 13.46 3.05 -6.27
N LEU A 131 13.16 3.65 -7.41
CA LEU A 131 13.80 4.85 -7.90
C LEU A 131 13.03 6.06 -7.36
N LYS A 132 13.72 6.90 -6.60
CA LYS A 132 13.20 8.17 -6.11
C LYS A 132 13.70 9.29 -7.02
N ILE A 133 12.77 10.01 -7.62
CA ILE A 133 13.06 11.16 -8.48
C ILE A 133 12.58 12.41 -7.77
N SER A 134 13.50 13.29 -7.42
CA SER A 134 13.23 14.46 -6.59
C SER A 134 13.45 15.75 -7.37
N SER A 135 12.73 16.81 -7.01
CA SER A 135 13.06 18.16 -7.48
C SER A 135 14.29 18.70 -6.76
N LYS A 136 14.74 19.90 -7.13
CA LYS A 136 15.65 20.67 -6.28
C LYS A 136 14.96 20.99 -4.96
N ARG A 137 15.74 20.99 -3.89
CA ARG A 137 15.28 21.41 -2.57
C ARG A 137 14.88 22.88 -2.61
N LEU A 138 13.65 23.17 -2.20
CA LEU A 138 13.08 24.49 -2.08
C LEU A 138 12.99 24.84 -0.60
N ASN A 139 13.98 25.55 -0.06
CA ASN A 139 14.11 25.81 1.38
C ASN A 139 14.17 24.52 2.21
N ASN A 140 13.08 24.19 2.91
CA ASN A 140 13.00 23.03 3.79
C ASN A 140 12.05 21.95 3.29
N PHE A 141 11.70 21.95 1.98
CA PHE A 141 10.93 20.89 1.40
C PHE A 141 11.48 20.47 0.01
N LYS A 142 11.30 19.20 -0.34
CA LYS A 142 11.77 18.59 -1.57
C LYS A 142 10.72 17.56 -2.02
N PRO A 143 9.83 17.90 -2.96
CA PRO A 143 8.87 16.95 -3.51
C PRO A 143 9.58 15.90 -4.35
N TYR A 144 9.03 14.68 -4.35
CA TYR A 144 9.55 13.56 -5.11
C TYR A 144 8.45 12.63 -5.59
N VAL A 145 8.79 11.85 -6.61
CA VAL A 145 8.02 10.70 -7.06
C VAL A 145 8.83 9.43 -6.84
N LEU A 146 8.13 8.31 -6.66
CA LEU A 146 8.68 6.98 -6.48
C LEU A 146 8.14 6.07 -7.58
N ALA A 147 9.01 5.26 -8.15
CA ALA A 147 8.61 4.19 -9.05
C ALA A 147 9.54 3.00 -8.85
N GLY A 148 9.01 1.80 -8.87
CA GLY A 148 9.86 0.62 -8.74
C GLY A 148 9.11 -0.69 -8.71
N VAL A 149 9.82 -1.72 -8.31
CA VAL A 149 9.31 -3.08 -8.19
C VAL A 149 9.58 -3.61 -6.78
N SER A 150 8.75 -4.53 -6.36
CA SER A 150 8.93 -5.19 -5.07
C SER A 150 8.58 -6.66 -5.13
N THR A 151 9.14 -7.41 -4.22
CA THR A 151 8.71 -8.77 -3.90
C THR A 151 8.22 -8.81 -2.46
N ALA A 152 7.19 -9.60 -2.23
CA ALA A 152 6.65 -9.81 -0.89
C ALA A 152 6.51 -11.30 -0.60
N LEU A 153 6.91 -11.68 0.60
CA LEU A 153 6.76 -13.01 1.15
C LEU A 153 5.58 -13.01 2.13
N ASN A 154 4.49 -13.66 1.78
CA ASN A 154 3.34 -13.81 2.65
C ASN A 154 3.59 -14.89 3.71
N LEU A 155 3.82 -14.47 4.95
CA LEU A 155 4.04 -15.38 6.09
C LEU A 155 2.77 -16.11 6.52
N SER A 156 1.61 -15.54 6.19
CA SER A 156 0.29 -16.13 6.51
C SER A 156 -0.24 -16.99 5.36
N SER A 157 0.57 -17.18 4.30
CA SER A 157 0.20 -18.02 3.17
C SER A 157 -0.02 -19.46 3.61
N LYS A 158 -1.05 -20.07 3.07
CA LYS A 158 -1.39 -21.49 3.24
C LYS A 158 -1.26 -22.27 1.92
N GLU A 159 -0.40 -21.81 1.02
CA GLU A 159 -0.22 -22.38 -0.33
C GLU A 159 -0.05 -23.90 -0.32
N ASN A 160 0.76 -24.43 0.61
CA ASN A 160 1.06 -25.85 0.73
C ASN A 160 0.20 -26.59 1.76
N ASN A 161 -0.86 -25.97 2.27
CA ASN A 161 -1.75 -26.64 3.21
C ASN A 161 -2.67 -27.60 2.46
N VAL A 162 -2.94 -28.75 3.07
CA VAL A 162 -3.92 -29.72 2.57
C VAL A 162 -5.34 -29.22 2.77
N ASP A 163 -5.56 -28.43 3.83
CA ASP A 163 -6.86 -27.83 4.14
C ASP A 163 -7.14 -26.68 3.17
N ASP A 164 -8.33 -26.68 2.61
CA ASP A 164 -8.84 -25.66 1.65
C ASP A 164 -10.13 -24.99 2.12
N ASN A 165 -10.89 -24.38 1.20
CA ASN A 165 -12.14 -23.72 1.52
C ASN A 165 -13.23 -24.65 2.07
N SER A 166 -13.19 -25.94 1.77
CA SER A 166 -14.11 -26.95 2.34
C SER A 166 -13.95 -27.04 3.87
N LEU A 167 -12.75 -26.75 4.38
CA LEU A 167 -12.40 -26.67 5.80
C LEU A 167 -12.29 -25.22 6.31
N GLY A 168 -12.81 -24.24 5.55
CA GLY A 168 -12.86 -22.84 5.93
C GLY A 168 -11.54 -22.07 5.71
N GLN A 169 -10.61 -22.58 4.90
CA GLN A 169 -9.31 -21.94 4.66
C GLN A 169 -9.15 -21.49 3.23
N PHE A 170 -9.02 -20.18 3.02
CA PHE A 170 -8.64 -19.64 1.71
C PHE A 170 -7.13 -19.64 1.55
N ARG A 171 -6.65 -20.27 0.44
CA ARG A 171 -5.22 -20.39 0.16
C ARG A 171 -4.76 -19.29 -0.78
N THR A 172 -3.59 -18.72 -0.50
CA THR A 172 -2.95 -17.70 -1.35
C THR A 172 -1.49 -18.05 -1.56
N LYS A 173 -0.91 -17.65 -2.70
CA LYS A 173 0.51 -17.87 -3.00
C LYS A 173 1.40 -17.16 -1.99
N LYS A 174 2.53 -17.79 -1.70
CA LYS A 174 3.50 -17.31 -0.72
C LYS A 174 4.32 -16.13 -1.24
N ASN A 175 4.73 -16.17 -2.51
CA ASN A 175 5.56 -15.14 -3.13
C ASN A 175 4.74 -14.31 -4.10
N VAL A 176 4.76 -13.00 -3.92
CA VAL A 176 4.04 -12.05 -4.76
C VAL A 176 5.00 -10.97 -5.25
N PHE A 177 4.89 -10.61 -6.53
CA PHE A 177 5.65 -9.53 -7.14
C PHE A 177 4.73 -8.35 -7.43
N PHE A 178 5.23 -7.15 -7.16
CA PHE A 178 4.48 -5.92 -7.36
C PHE A 178 5.28 -4.90 -8.18
N TYR A 179 4.56 -3.98 -8.84
CA TYR A 179 5.10 -2.69 -9.19
C TYR A 179 4.48 -1.61 -8.31
N GLU A 180 5.22 -0.56 -8.09
CA GLU A 180 4.84 0.49 -7.16
C GLU A 180 5.08 1.86 -7.78
N LEU A 181 4.11 2.75 -7.58
CA LEU A 181 4.17 4.14 -8.00
C LEU A 181 3.67 5.03 -6.86
N GLY A 182 4.36 6.13 -6.63
CA GLY A 182 3.97 7.01 -5.55
C GLY A 182 4.60 8.38 -5.63
N PHE A 183 4.19 9.21 -4.69
CA PHE A 183 4.77 10.53 -4.51
C PHE A 183 4.84 10.89 -3.03
N GLY A 184 5.70 11.82 -2.70
CA GLY A 184 5.89 12.31 -1.35
C GLY A 184 6.63 13.62 -1.31
N ILE A 185 6.86 14.10 -0.11
CA ILE A 185 7.57 15.34 0.14
C ILE A 185 8.56 15.12 1.28
N ASP A 186 9.84 15.42 1.06
CA ASP A 186 10.82 15.51 2.13
C ASP A 186 10.70 16.87 2.82
N LEU A 187 10.47 16.87 4.10
CA LEU A 187 10.42 18.03 4.98
C LEU A 187 11.67 18.03 5.87
N TYR A 188 12.54 19.03 5.72
CA TYR A 188 13.77 19.15 6.51
C TYR A 188 13.48 19.94 7.79
N LEU A 189 13.34 19.20 8.89
CA LEU A 189 13.19 19.78 10.23
C LEU A 189 14.58 20.06 10.83
N GLU A 190 14.62 20.66 11.98
CA GLU A 190 15.90 21.04 12.61
C GLU A 190 16.79 19.81 12.94
N TRP A 191 16.17 18.67 13.30
CA TRP A 191 16.87 17.50 13.82
C TRP A 191 16.79 16.27 12.93
N PHE A 192 15.79 16.19 12.07
CA PHE A 192 15.55 15.03 11.22
C PHE A 192 14.81 15.43 9.93
N LYS A 193 14.82 14.54 8.98
CA LYS A 193 14.00 14.65 7.76
C LYS A 193 12.75 13.81 7.93
N PHE A 194 11.60 14.44 7.78
CA PHE A 194 10.29 13.80 7.79
C PHE A 194 9.75 13.72 6.36
N SER A 195 9.35 12.53 5.93
CA SER A 195 8.93 12.33 4.54
C SER A 195 7.61 11.57 4.47
N PRO A 196 6.46 12.27 4.50
CA PRO A 196 5.18 11.68 4.19
C PRO A 196 5.10 11.30 2.71
N SER A 197 4.53 10.12 2.42
CA SER A 197 4.33 9.63 1.06
C SER A 197 3.06 8.80 0.93
N ILE A 198 2.51 8.82 -0.29
CA ILE A 198 1.41 7.96 -0.71
C ILE A 198 1.91 7.13 -1.89
N ARG A 199 1.65 5.83 -1.86
CA ARG A 199 2.14 4.89 -2.86
C ARG A 199 1.06 3.87 -3.21
N GLY A 200 0.79 3.69 -4.50
CA GLY A 200 0.00 2.60 -5.05
C GLY A 200 0.89 1.38 -5.24
N VAL A 201 0.37 0.22 -4.88
CA VAL A 201 1.03 -1.09 -4.99
C VAL A 201 0.10 -2.00 -5.80
N PHE A 202 0.65 -2.66 -6.83
CA PHE A 202 -0.15 -3.46 -7.77
C PHE A 202 0.57 -4.77 -8.05
N ALA A 203 -0.09 -5.90 -7.79
CA ALA A 203 0.47 -7.21 -8.04
C ALA A 203 0.62 -7.50 -9.54
N LEU A 204 1.81 -7.98 -9.90
CA LEU A 204 2.12 -8.51 -11.24
C LEU A 204 1.80 -9.98 -11.34
N SER A 205 2.01 -10.73 -10.25
CA SER A 205 1.77 -12.16 -10.18
C SER A 205 0.35 -12.45 -9.72
N ASP A 206 -0.18 -13.57 -10.19
CA ASP A 206 -1.40 -14.15 -9.65
C ASP A 206 -1.15 -14.70 -8.24
N GLU A 207 -2.08 -14.43 -7.32
CA GLU A 207 -2.03 -14.88 -5.92
C GLU A 207 -3.00 -16.04 -5.63
N HIS A 208 -3.78 -16.45 -6.63
CA HIS A 208 -4.78 -17.50 -6.47
C HIS A 208 -4.14 -18.88 -6.32
N VAL A 209 -4.73 -19.70 -5.48
CA VAL A 209 -4.44 -21.14 -5.33
C VAL A 209 -5.76 -21.88 -5.35
N ASP A 210 -5.94 -22.75 -6.35
CA ASP A 210 -7.15 -23.58 -6.51
C ASP A 210 -7.39 -24.48 -5.32
N ASP A 211 -8.65 -24.75 -5.01
CA ASP A 211 -9.04 -25.78 -4.06
C ASP A 211 -8.72 -27.18 -4.59
N ASN A 212 -8.72 -28.15 -3.70
CA ASN A 212 -8.46 -29.55 -4.05
C ASN A 212 -9.59 -30.14 -4.93
N ASP A 213 -10.81 -29.62 -4.79
CA ASP A 213 -11.94 -29.95 -5.65
C ASP A 213 -12.00 -28.95 -6.83
N PRO A 214 -11.84 -29.41 -8.08
CA PRO A 214 -11.96 -28.53 -9.26
C PRO A 214 -13.35 -27.86 -9.43
N PHE A 215 -14.37 -28.38 -8.77
CA PHE A 215 -15.73 -27.84 -8.79
C PHE A 215 -16.06 -27.02 -7.53
N SER A 216 -15.05 -26.66 -6.75
CA SER A 216 -15.23 -25.86 -5.55
C SER A 216 -15.98 -24.56 -5.84
N PRO A 217 -17.09 -24.29 -5.12
CA PRO A 217 -17.84 -23.03 -5.34
C PRO A 217 -17.04 -21.78 -4.95
N TRP A 218 -15.95 -21.91 -4.19
CA TRP A 218 -15.13 -20.76 -3.78
C TRP A 218 -14.09 -20.34 -4.81
N THR A 219 -13.51 -21.29 -5.55
CA THR A 219 -12.33 -21.03 -6.39
C THR A 219 -12.53 -21.33 -7.86
N SER A 220 -13.46 -22.24 -8.22
CA SER A 220 -13.60 -22.74 -9.60
C SER A 220 -13.93 -21.68 -10.66
N ASN A 221 -14.46 -20.53 -10.28
CA ASN A 221 -14.79 -19.44 -11.19
C ASN A 221 -13.70 -18.32 -11.22
N ILE A 222 -12.62 -18.45 -10.45
CA ILE A 222 -11.53 -17.48 -10.40
C ILE A 222 -10.48 -17.86 -11.44
N ASP A 223 -10.19 -16.98 -12.39
CA ASP A 223 -9.07 -17.14 -13.33
C ASP A 223 -7.79 -16.52 -12.73
N PHE A 224 -7.85 -15.27 -12.26
CA PHE A 224 -6.76 -14.57 -11.60
C PHE A 224 -7.23 -13.82 -10.37
N MET A 225 -6.36 -13.76 -9.36
CA MET A 225 -6.53 -12.93 -8.18
C MET A 225 -5.26 -12.10 -7.95
N LYS A 226 -5.39 -10.78 -7.96
CA LYS A 226 -4.26 -9.86 -7.80
C LYS A 226 -4.52 -8.84 -6.71
N THR A 227 -3.56 -8.65 -5.82
CA THR A 227 -3.61 -7.58 -4.83
C THR A 227 -3.33 -6.22 -5.46
N SER A 228 -4.16 -5.25 -5.16
CA SER A 228 -3.87 -3.83 -5.35
C SER A 228 -4.07 -3.08 -4.04
N GLY A 229 -3.40 -1.94 -3.87
CA GLY A 229 -3.58 -1.19 -2.63
C GLY A 229 -2.87 0.13 -2.59
N ILE A 230 -3.14 0.85 -1.50
CA ILE A 230 -2.52 2.13 -1.20
C ILE A 230 -1.77 2.01 0.12
N LEU A 231 -0.52 2.49 0.11
CA LEU A 231 0.32 2.67 1.28
C LEU A 231 0.45 4.16 1.59
N ILE A 232 0.24 4.54 2.84
CA ILE A 232 0.55 5.87 3.35
C ILE A 232 1.66 5.71 4.36
N ASN A 233 2.85 6.21 4.03
CA ASN A 233 4.05 6.04 4.84
C ASN A 233 4.55 7.37 5.38
N PHE A 234 4.97 7.36 6.63
CA PHE A 234 5.65 8.43 7.33
C PHE A 234 7.07 8.00 7.62
N THR A 235 8.01 8.59 6.91
CA THR A 235 9.43 8.24 6.99
C THR A 235 10.19 9.24 7.86
N PHE A 236 11.12 8.72 8.65
CA PHE A 236 12.01 9.47 9.52
C PHE A 236 13.47 9.10 9.22
N GLN A 237 14.27 10.09 8.88
CA GLN A 237 15.71 9.96 8.56
C GLN A 237 16.54 11.02 9.29
#